data_545d57f1b106da8e5f024b766662ebb5
#
_entry.id   545d57f1b106da8e5f024b766662ebb5
#
_cell.length_a   1.000
_cell.length_b   1.000
_cell.length_c   1.000
_cell.angle_alpha   90.00
_cell.angle_beta   90.00
_cell.angle_gamma   90.00
#
_symmetry.space_group_name_H-M   'P 1'
#
loop_
_entity.id
_entity.type
_entity.pdbx_description
1 polymer ?
#
loop_
_entity_poly.entity_id
_entity_poly.type
_entity_poly.pdbx_seq_one_letter_code
_entity_poly.pdbx_strand_id
1 'polypeptide(L)'
;MKLITEEISNVKIITEGKGSNKKLYIEGVFLQGNLKNRNGRMYPMETLSREVSRYNEAFVQKGRALGELGHPDGPTVNLDRVSHKITSLTQEGSNFRGKAQILNTPMGKIASSLLDEGVMLGVSSRGVGSLKEDRGGIKVVGEDFMLATAADIVADPSAPDAFVSGIMEGKEWIW
;
A
#
# COMPACT_ATOMS: atom_id res chain seq x y z
N MET A 1 2.22 -5.57 -18.48
CA MET A 1 1.58 -5.16 -17.22
C MET A 1 2.03 -3.78 -16.82
N LYS A 2 1.17 -3.04 -16.18
CA LYS A 2 1.47 -1.70 -15.67
C LYS A 2 1.62 -1.73 -14.17
N LEU A 3 2.48 -0.88 -13.64
CA LEU A 3 2.57 -0.64 -12.20
C LEU A 3 1.40 0.24 -11.78
N ILE A 4 0.66 -0.21 -10.78
CA ILE A 4 -0.54 0.46 -10.28
C ILE A 4 -0.32 0.83 -8.82
N THR A 5 -0.54 2.10 -8.47
CA THR A 5 -0.40 2.59 -7.10
C THR A 5 -1.70 3.27 -6.65
N GLU A 6 -2.09 3.04 -5.41
CA GLU A 6 -3.27 3.66 -4.81
C GLU A 6 -2.95 4.17 -3.42
N GLU A 7 -3.38 5.37 -3.12
CA GLU A 7 -3.04 6.11 -1.91
C GLU A 7 -4.26 6.33 -1.02
N ILE A 8 -4.06 6.11 0.27
CA ILE A 8 -5.10 6.28 1.29
C ILE A 8 -4.51 7.10 2.44
N SER A 9 -5.21 8.14 2.87
CA SER A 9 -4.71 9.09 3.86
C SER A 9 -5.19 8.83 5.29
N ASN A 10 -6.22 8.02 5.49
CA ASN A 10 -6.84 7.81 6.81
C ASN A 10 -6.15 6.67 7.58
N VAL A 11 -4.92 6.92 8.02
CA VAL A 11 -4.14 5.94 8.76
C VAL A 11 -3.95 6.42 10.20
N LYS A 12 -4.24 5.55 11.16
CA LYS A 12 -4.07 5.82 12.59
C LYS A 12 -2.72 5.32 13.08
N ILE A 13 -2.15 6.04 14.05
CA ILE A 13 -0.93 5.64 14.73
C ILE A 13 -1.31 4.90 16.01
N ILE A 14 -0.72 3.73 16.23
CA ILE A 14 -0.93 2.92 17.43
C ILE A 14 0.42 2.62 18.06
N THR A 15 0.54 2.88 19.36
CA THR A 15 1.73 2.56 20.13
C THR A 15 1.43 1.43 21.08
N GLU A 16 2.21 0.36 21.03
CA GLU A 16 2.07 -0.79 21.91
C GLU A 16 3.36 -1.03 22.71
N GLY A 17 3.21 -1.45 23.95
CA GLY A 17 4.33 -1.74 24.85
C GLY A 17 4.77 -0.52 25.67
N LYS A 18 5.76 -0.74 26.54
CA LYS A 18 6.30 0.28 27.45
C LYS A 18 7.83 0.29 27.41
N GLY A 19 8.41 1.50 27.55
CA GLY A 19 9.85 1.66 27.62
C GLY A 19 10.55 1.21 26.34
N SER A 20 11.60 0.39 26.47
CA SER A 20 12.39 -0.12 25.34
C SER A 20 11.64 -1.14 24.47
N ASN A 21 10.51 -1.67 24.97
CA ASN A 21 9.66 -2.63 24.24
C ASN A 21 8.53 -1.94 23.49
N LYS A 22 8.53 -0.61 23.46
CA LYS A 22 7.53 0.18 22.76
C LYS A 22 7.63 -0.04 21.25
N LYS A 23 6.52 -0.47 20.64
CA LYS A 23 6.40 -0.65 19.21
C LYS A 23 5.38 0.33 18.64
N LEU A 24 5.70 0.91 17.51
CA LEU A 24 4.85 1.84 16.81
C LEU A 24 4.21 1.12 15.61
N TYR A 25 2.90 1.26 15.47
CA TYR A 25 2.13 0.71 14.37
C TYR A 25 1.35 1.80 13.66
N ILE A 26 1.09 1.58 12.40
CA ILE A 26 0.07 2.33 11.64
C ILE A 26 -1.06 1.37 11.32
N GLU A 27 -2.30 1.88 11.33
CA GLU A 27 -3.48 1.09 11.06
C GLU A 27 -4.50 1.92 10.27
N GLY A 28 -5.21 1.28 9.37
CA GLY A 28 -6.26 1.93 8.60
C GLY A 28 -6.72 1.06 7.44
N VAL A 29 -7.51 1.64 6.56
CA VAL A 29 -7.90 1.01 5.31
C VAL A 29 -6.73 1.13 4.35
N PHE A 30 -6.19 -0.01 3.90
CA PHE A 30 -5.08 -0.03 2.96
C PHE A 30 -5.52 -0.19 1.51
N LEU A 31 -6.64 -0.90 1.27
CA LEU A 31 -7.17 -1.18 -0.06
C LEU A 31 -8.70 -1.10 -0.05
N GLN A 32 -9.29 -0.71 -1.17
CA GLN A 32 -10.74 -0.64 -1.35
C GLN A 32 -11.15 -1.24 -2.68
N GLY A 33 -12.19 -2.08 -2.64
CA GLY A 33 -12.75 -2.71 -3.83
C GLY A 33 -14.08 -2.10 -4.24
N ASN A 34 -14.49 -2.35 -5.49
CA ASN A 34 -15.78 -1.97 -6.07
C ASN A 34 -16.13 -0.47 -5.99
N LEU A 35 -15.15 0.37 -5.75
CA LEU A 35 -15.34 1.81 -5.62
C LEU A 35 -14.37 2.52 -6.55
N LYS A 36 -14.87 3.49 -7.32
CA LYS A 36 -14.01 4.36 -8.12
C LYS A 36 -13.18 5.22 -7.18
N ASN A 37 -11.88 5.08 -7.24
CA ASN A 37 -10.96 5.84 -6.40
C ASN A 37 -10.62 7.20 -7.03
N ARG A 38 -9.76 7.97 -6.34
CA ARG A 38 -9.37 9.32 -6.77
C ARG A 38 -8.63 9.34 -8.11
N ASN A 39 -8.01 8.22 -8.48
CA ASN A 39 -7.29 8.08 -9.74
C ASN A 39 -8.19 7.58 -10.88
N GLY A 40 -9.50 7.47 -10.67
CA GLY A 40 -10.44 6.98 -11.64
C GLY A 40 -10.38 5.47 -11.88
N ARG A 41 -9.77 4.73 -10.97
CA ARG A 41 -9.64 3.27 -11.06
C ARG A 41 -10.60 2.57 -10.10
N MET A 42 -10.98 1.36 -10.47
CA MET A 42 -11.77 0.48 -9.64
C MET A 42 -11.15 -0.92 -9.61
N TYR A 43 -11.08 -1.49 -8.42
CA TYR A 43 -10.62 -2.85 -8.21
C TYR A 43 -11.83 -3.74 -8.00
N PRO A 44 -12.11 -4.73 -8.89
CA PRO A 44 -13.18 -5.69 -8.64
C PRO A 44 -12.90 -6.46 -7.36
N MET A 45 -13.94 -6.63 -6.52
CA MET A 45 -13.78 -7.32 -5.22
C MET A 45 -13.22 -8.73 -5.36
N GLU A 46 -13.66 -9.45 -6.36
CA GLU A 46 -13.20 -10.82 -6.62
C GLU A 46 -11.70 -10.87 -6.87
N THR A 47 -11.18 -9.96 -7.70
CA THR A 47 -9.76 -9.83 -7.98
C THR A 47 -9.00 -9.44 -6.72
N LEU A 48 -9.49 -8.44 -6.00
CA LEU A 48 -8.81 -7.91 -4.82
C LEU A 48 -8.81 -8.93 -3.67
N SER A 49 -9.93 -9.61 -3.42
CA SER A 49 -10.02 -10.65 -2.38
C SER A 49 -9.05 -11.81 -2.65
N ARG A 50 -8.97 -12.24 -3.89
CA ARG A 50 -8.02 -13.28 -4.31
C ARG A 50 -6.58 -12.86 -4.04
N GLU A 51 -6.23 -11.65 -4.45
CA GLU A 51 -4.86 -11.14 -4.28
C GLU A 51 -4.49 -10.87 -2.83
N VAL A 52 -5.42 -10.39 -2.02
CA VAL A 52 -5.19 -10.20 -0.59
C VAL A 52 -4.98 -11.56 0.10
N SER A 53 -5.77 -12.58 -0.25
CA SER A 53 -5.57 -13.94 0.27
C SER A 53 -4.17 -14.48 -0.10
N ARG A 54 -3.78 -14.33 -1.36
CA ARG A 54 -2.43 -14.74 -1.81
C ARG A 54 -1.34 -13.98 -1.06
N TYR A 55 -1.48 -12.68 -0.94
CA TYR A 55 -0.52 -11.81 -0.26
C TYR A 55 -0.38 -12.17 1.22
N ASN A 56 -1.49 -12.45 1.89
CA ASN A 56 -1.49 -12.89 3.29
C ASN A 56 -0.72 -14.21 3.46
N GLU A 57 -0.99 -15.20 2.61
CA GLU A 57 -0.33 -16.50 2.70
C GLU A 57 1.15 -16.42 2.34
N ALA A 58 1.48 -15.70 1.28
CA ALA A 58 2.85 -15.65 0.76
C ALA A 58 3.76 -14.75 1.57
N PHE A 59 3.23 -13.68 2.17
CA PHE A 59 4.04 -12.63 2.78
C PHE A 59 3.67 -12.32 4.23
N VAL A 60 2.42 -11.95 4.51
CA VAL A 60 2.02 -11.48 5.85
C VAL A 60 2.22 -12.58 6.90
N GLN A 61 1.70 -13.77 6.65
CA GLN A 61 1.80 -14.91 7.58
C GLN A 61 3.24 -15.39 7.76
N LYS A 62 4.11 -15.11 6.81
CA LYS A 62 5.52 -15.52 6.86
C LYS A 62 6.44 -14.40 7.38
N GLY A 63 5.88 -13.28 7.80
CA GLY A 63 6.66 -12.14 8.28
C GLY A 63 7.48 -11.45 7.19
N ARG A 64 7.05 -11.53 5.94
CA ARG A 64 7.78 -11.02 4.75
C ARG A 64 7.06 -9.89 4.03
N ALA A 65 5.95 -9.39 4.57
CA ALA A 65 5.18 -8.32 3.96
C ALA A 65 5.79 -6.96 4.28
N LEU A 66 6.77 -6.56 3.51
CA LEU A 66 7.54 -5.34 3.73
C LEU A 66 7.01 -4.18 2.90
N GLY A 67 7.19 -2.96 3.41
CA GLY A 67 6.86 -1.74 2.70
C GLY A 67 7.97 -0.70 2.84
N GLU A 68 7.99 0.24 1.91
CA GLU A 68 9.03 1.25 1.80
C GLU A 68 8.55 2.64 2.20
N LEU A 69 9.49 3.50 2.54
CA LEU A 69 9.22 4.92 2.73
C LEU A 69 9.32 5.62 1.37
N GLY A 70 8.20 6.15 0.91
CA GLY A 70 8.05 6.67 -0.44
C GLY A 70 7.81 5.57 -1.47
N HIS A 71 7.57 5.99 -2.72
CA HIS A 71 7.37 5.06 -3.81
C HIS A 71 8.67 4.76 -4.56
N PRO A 72 9.04 3.48 -4.72
CA PRO A 72 10.11 3.10 -5.64
C PRO A 72 9.63 3.11 -7.09
N ASP A 73 10.58 2.99 -8.02
CA ASP A 73 10.30 2.99 -9.45
C ASP A 73 9.74 1.68 -10.00
N GLY A 74 9.60 0.66 -9.18
CA GLY A 74 9.18 -0.65 -9.66
C GLY A 74 8.38 -1.45 -8.63
N PRO A 75 7.98 -2.68 -8.99
CA PRO A 75 7.16 -3.51 -8.12
C PRO A 75 7.95 -4.26 -7.05
N THR A 76 9.27 -4.36 -7.18
CA THR A 76 10.11 -5.07 -6.21
C THR A 76 10.38 -4.21 -4.98
N VAL A 77 10.53 -4.88 -3.82
CA VAL A 77 10.87 -4.20 -2.57
C VAL A 77 12.39 -4.03 -2.47
N ASN A 78 12.83 -2.81 -2.18
CA ASN A 78 14.23 -2.49 -1.95
C ASN A 78 14.50 -2.54 -0.45
N LEU A 79 15.28 -3.52 0.00
CA LEU A 79 15.49 -3.78 1.42
C LEU A 79 16.13 -2.60 2.16
N ASP A 80 16.97 -1.81 1.49
CA ASP A 80 17.58 -0.62 2.07
C ASP A 80 16.61 0.54 2.30
N ARG A 81 15.39 0.45 1.75
CA ARG A 81 14.36 1.47 1.90
C ARG A 81 13.16 1.00 2.74
N VAL A 82 13.22 -0.19 3.28
CA VAL A 82 12.14 -0.75 4.10
C VAL A 82 11.97 0.05 5.38
N SER A 83 10.74 0.50 5.64
CA SER A 83 10.37 1.26 6.83
C SER A 83 9.41 0.51 7.75
N HIS A 84 8.69 -0.47 7.24
CA HIS A 84 7.65 -1.15 8.00
C HIS A 84 7.37 -2.56 7.49
N LYS A 85 6.71 -3.33 8.35
CA LYS A 85 6.25 -4.69 8.06
C LYS A 85 4.75 -4.75 8.29
N ILE A 86 4.01 -5.20 7.29
CA ILE A 86 2.56 -5.39 7.39
C ILE A 86 2.31 -6.64 8.20
N THR A 87 1.58 -6.49 9.31
CA THR A 87 1.32 -7.56 10.28
C THR A 87 -0.08 -8.15 10.15
N SER A 88 -1.03 -7.41 9.59
CA SER A 88 -2.36 -7.93 9.28
C SER A 88 -2.99 -7.17 8.11
N LEU A 89 -3.82 -7.89 7.37
CA LEU A 89 -4.59 -7.33 6.27
C LEU A 89 -5.89 -8.12 6.18
N THR A 90 -7.01 -7.52 6.59
CA THR A 90 -8.29 -8.20 6.80
C THR A 90 -9.40 -7.51 6.02
N GLN A 91 -10.23 -8.30 5.35
CA GLN A 91 -11.37 -7.77 4.62
C GLN A 91 -12.50 -7.37 5.59
N GLU A 92 -13.00 -6.15 5.40
CA GLU A 92 -14.18 -5.62 6.09
C GLU A 92 -15.11 -5.03 5.03
N GLY A 93 -16.10 -5.79 4.56
CA GLY A 93 -16.95 -5.37 3.46
C GLY A 93 -16.12 -5.20 2.19
N SER A 94 -16.17 -4.03 1.58
CA SER A 94 -15.36 -3.70 0.39
C SER A 94 -14.00 -3.10 0.73
N ASN A 95 -13.69 -2.93 2.01
CA ASN A 95 -12.42 -2.41 2.49
C ASN A 95 -11.51 -3.53 2.95
N PHE A 96 -10.21 -3.28 2.90
CA PHE A 96 -9.20 -4.16 3.48
C PHE A 96 -8.43 -3.35 4.51
N ARG A 97 -8.65 -3.70 5.77
CA ARG A 97 -8.02 -3.01 6.90
C ARG A 97 -6.66 -3.61 7.16
N GLY A 98 -5.64 -2.77 7.22
CA GLY A 98 -4.27 -3.17 7.43
C GLY A 98 -3.68 -2.61 8.71
N LYS A 99 -2.71 -3.33 9.24
CA LYS A 99 -1.87 -2.89 10.36
C LYS A 99 -0.42 -3.19 10.00
N ALA A 100 0.46 -2.24 10.25
CA ALA A 100 1.88 -2.37 9.96
C ALA A 100 2.72 -1.87 11.13
N GLN A 101 3.75 -2.63 11.46
CA GLN A 101 4.74 -2.25 12.47
C GLN A 101 5.84 -1.42 11.83
N ILE A 102 6.12 -0.24 12.37
CA ILE A 102 7.27 0.57 11.97
C ILE A 102 8.53 -0.11 12.50
N LEU A 103 9.45 -0.42 11.61
CA LEU A 103 10.66 -1.16 11.94
C LEU A 103 11.81 -0.23 12.36
N ASN A 104 12.77 -0.79 13.07
CA ASN A 104 13.97 -0.06 13.49
C ASN A 104 15.05 -0.05 12.40
N THR A 105 14.64 0.20 11.16
CA THR A 105 15.52 0.42 10.01
C THR A 105 15.79 1.92 9.84
N PRO A 106 16.77 2.33 9.03
CA PRO A 106 16.98 3.76 8.78
C PRO A 106 15.72 4.48 8.30
N MET A 107 14.98 3.90 7.36
CA MET A 107 13.75 4.49 6.84
C MET A 107 12.60 4.40 7.86
N GLY A 108 12.56 3.35 8.66
CA GLY A 108 11.60 3.21 9.77
C GLY A 108 11.82 4.28 10.83
N LYS A 109 13.05 4.61 11.15
CA LYS A 109 13.39 5.68 12.10
C LYS A 109 12.92 7.04 11.59
N ILE A 110 13.05 7.31 10.30
CA ILE A 110 12.55 8.54 9.69
C ILE A 110 11.03 8.60 9.80
N ALA A 111 10.34 7.52 9.42
CA ALA A 111 8.88 7.45 9.52
C ALA A 111 8.42 7.65 10.97
N SER A 112 9.05 6.96 11.92
CA SER A 112 8.76 7.07 13.35
C SER A 112 8.93 8.51 13.85
N SER A 113 10.03 9.17 13.49
CA SER A 113 10.29 10.56 13.88
C SER A 113 9.23 11.51 13.32
N LEU A 114 8.84 11.34 12.06
CA LEU A 114 7.81 12.17 11.44
C LEU A 114 6.46 11.99 12.12
N LEU A 115 6.08 10.76 12.43
CA LEU A 115 4.84 10.46 13.12
C LEU A 115 4.83 11.01 14.54
N ASP A 116 5.94 10.90 15.26
CA ASP A 116 6.08 11.43 16.63
C ASP A 116 5.97 12.96 16.65
N GLU A 117 6.42 13.64 15.61
CA GLU A 117 6.33 15.10 15.46
C GLU A 117 4.95 15.55 14.92
N GLY A 118 4.02 14.64 14.75
CA GLY A 118 2.66 14.95 14.31
C GLY A 118 2.49 15.12 12.81
N VAL A 119 3.43 14.64 12.01
CA VAL A 119 3.29 14.67 10.56
C VAL A 119 2.27 13.61 10.13
N MET A 120 1.31 14.02 9.33
CA MET A 120 0.33 13.09 8.75
C MET A 120 0.93 12.42 7.52
N LEU A 121 0.98 11.09 7.55
CA LEU A 121 1.46 10.29 6.44
C LEU A 121 0.32 9.42 5.91
N GLY A 122 0.36 9.10 4.64
CA GLY A 122 -0.58 8.18 4.02
C GLY A 122 0.06 6.85 3.67
N VAL A 123 -0.73 5.97 3.10
CA VAL A 123 -0.26 4.70 2.57
C VAL A 123 -0.67 4.56 1.11
N SER A 124 0.13 3.82 0.36
CA SER A 124 -0.13 3.57 -1.06
C SER A 124 0.25 2.15 -1.42
N SER A 125 -0.69 1.40 -1.99
CA SER A 125 -0.42 0.05 -2.47
C SER A 125 0.33 0.07 -3.80
N ARG A 126 1.05 -1.02 -4.07
CA ARG A 126 1.72 -1.26 -5.35
C ARG A 126 1.37 -2.63 -5.89
N GLY A 127 1.11 -2.69 -7.17
CA GLY A 127 0.89 -3.95 -7.85
C GLY A 127 1.15 -3.81 -9.34
N VAL A 128 1.06 -4.90 -10.05
CA VAL A 128 1.15 -4.95 -11.51
C VAL A 128 -0.11 -5.58 -12.08
N GLY A 129 -0.55 -5.09 -13.21
CA GLY A 129 -1.74 -5.61 -13.86
C GLY A 129 -2.10 -4.80 -15.09
N SER A 130 -3.17 -5.22 -15.76
CA SER A 130 -3.75 -4.48 -16.87
C SER A 130 -4.88 -3.58 -16.39
N LEU A 131 -5.14 -2.53 -17.15
CA LEU A 131 -6.27 -1.62 -16.93
C LEU A 131 -7.14 -1.62 -18.17
N LYS A 132 -8.44 -1.72 -17.98
CA LYS A 132 -9.44 -1.60 -19.05
C LYS A 132 -10.36 -0.44 -18.72
N GLU A 133 -10.64 0.39 -19.72
CA GLU A 133 -11.57 1.48 -19.57
C GLU A 133 -13.00 0.98 -19.85
N ASP A 134 -13.94 1.28 -18.95
CA ASP A 134 -15.34 0.96 -19.16
C ASP A 134 -16.06 2.07 -19.93
N ARG A 135 -17.38 1.93 -20.16
CA ARG A 135 -18.19 2.90 -20.91
C ARG A 135 -18.27 4.28 -20.23
N GLY A 136 -18.04 4.35 -18.92
CA GLY A 136 -18.05 5.59 -18.14
C GLY A 136 -16.69 6.24 -17.99
N GLY A 137 -15.66 5.73 -18.67
CA GLY A 137 -14.29 6.22 -18.52
C GLY A 137 -13.57 5.75 -17.27
N ILE A 138 -14.17 4.84 -16.51
CA ILE A 138 -13.55 4.26 -15.32
C ILE A 138 -12.55 3.18 -15.76
N LYS A 139 -11.33 3.27 -15.23
CA LYS A 139 -10.32 2.25 -15.47
C LYS A 139 -10.50 1.10 -14.48
N VAL A 140 -10.80 -0.09 -15.01
CA VAL A 140 -11.02 -1.29 -14.20
C VAL A 140 -9.75 -2.13 -14.20
N VAL A 141 -9.28 -2.48 -13.00
CA VAL A 141 -8.10 -3.33 -12.83
C VAL A 141 -8.44 -4.75 -13.28
N GLY A 142 -7.57 -5.34 -14.11
CA GLY A 142 -7.78 -6.65 -14.70
C GLY A 142 -7.56 -7.81 -13.73
N GLU A 143 -8.01 -8.98 -14.14
CA GLU A 143 -7.86 -10.23 -13.36
C GLU A 143 -6.39 -10.66 -13.20
N ASP A 144 -5.50 -10.13 -14.02
CA ASP A 144 -4.06 -10.37 -13.96
C ASP A 144 -3.36 -9.56 -12.85
N PHE A 145 -4.11 -8.79 -12.07
CA PHE A 145 -3.55 -7.97 -11.00
C PHE A 145 -2.79 -8.83 -9.97
N MET A 146 -1.57 -8.42 -9.67
CA MET A 146 -0.74 -9.01 -8.62
C MET A 146 -0.32 -7.92 -7.65
N LEU A 147 -0.72 -8.09 -6.39
CA LEU A 147 -0.35 -7.17 -5.32
C LEU A 147 1.11 -7.41 -4.92
N ALA A 148 1.95 -6.40 -5.07
CA ALA A 148 3.36 -6.47 -4.71
C ALA A 148 3.60 -6.00 -3.27
N THR A 149 2.92 -4.94 -2.88
CA THR A 149 2.97 -4.41 -1.50
C THR A 149 1.62 -3.79 -1.16
N ALA A 150 1.09 -4.14 0.02
CA ALA A 150 -0.20 -3.61 0.45
C ALA A 150 -0.11 -2.14 0.85
N ALA A 151 1.04 -1.67 1.31
CA ALA A 151 1.22 -0.27 1.70
C ALA A 151 2.69 0.13 1.71
N ASP A 152 3.03 1.15 0.93
CA ASP A 152 4.20 2.00 1.17
C ASP A 152 3.75 3.21 1.98
N ILE A 153 4.65 3.84 2.73
CA ILE A 153 4.35 5.07 3.44
C ILE A 153 4.68 6.26 2.54
N VAL A 154 3.70 7.14 2.34
CA VAL A 154 3.84 8.30 1.45
C VAL A 154 3.57 9.60 2.21
N ALA A 155 4.21 10.68 1.77
CA ALA A 155 4.16 11.96 2.46
C ALA A 155 2.77 12.62 2.39
N ASP A 156 2.18 12.68 1.21
CA ASP A 156 0.86 13.28 1.00
C ASP A 156 0.19 12.63 -0.19
N PRO A 157 -0.86 11.84 0.06
CA PRO A 157 -1.58 11.19 -1.02
C PRO A 157 -2.24 12.15 -2.00
N SER A 158 -2.52 13.38 -1.59
CA SER A 158 -3.18 14.35 -2.47
C SER A 158 -2.24 15.04 -3.45
N ALA A 159 -0.99 15.27 -3.05
CA ALA A 159 0.00 15.94 -3.87
C ALA A 159 0.62 15.05 -4.95
N PRO A 160 1.06 13.82 -4.64
CA PRO A 160 1.70 12.95 -5.61
C PRO A 160 0.73 12.15 -6.49
N ASP A 161 -0.59 12.22 -6.29
CA ASP A 161 -1.57 11.43 -7.05
C ASP A 161 -1.34 11.53 -8.56
N ALA A 162 -1.36 12.73 -9.10
CA ALA A 162 -1.18 12.94 -10.53
C ALA A 162 0.25 12.60 -10.97
N PHE A 163 1.24 12.91 -10.16
CA PHE A 163 2.64 12.67 -10.45
C PHE A 163 2.97 11.18 -10.45
N VAL A 164 2.60 10.48 -9.39
CA VAL A 164 2.87 9.04 -9.25
C VAL A 164 2.12 8.25 -10.31
N SER A 165 0.83 8.52 -10.51
CA SER A 165 0.04 7.85 -11.54
C SER A 165 0.58 8.12 -12.94
N GLY A 166 0.94 9.36 -13.25
CA GLY A 166 1.49 9.74 -14.54
C GLY A 166 2.82 9.08 -14.85
N ILE A 167 3.68 8.88 -13.86
CA ILE A 167 4.97 8.22 -14.02
C ILE A 167 4.81 6.70 -14.10
N MET A 168 4.05 6.13 -13.16
CA MET A 168 3.97 4.67 -12.99
C MET A 168 3.14 4.01 -14.09
N GLU A 169 2.02 4.59 -14.46
CA GLU A 169 1.15 4.04 -15.50
C GLU A 169 1.79 4.03 -16.89
N GLY A 170 2.78 4.90 -17.14
CA GLY A 170 3.50 4.92 -18.40
C GLY A 170 4.54 3.82 -18.55
N LYS A 171 4.82 3.06 -17.52
CA LYS A 171 5.84 2.00 -17.52
C LYS A 171 5.23 0.62 -17.65
N GLU A 172 5.87 -0.22 -18.46
CA GLU A 172 5.55 -1.64 -18.53
C GLU A 172 6.56 -2.44 -17.72
N TRP A 173 6.07 -3.43 -16.98
CA TRP A 173 6.91 -4.27 -16.13
C TRP A 173 6.68 -5.74 -16.46
N ILE A 174 7.78 -6.49 -16.56
CA ILE A 174 7.76 -7.94 -16.67
C ILE A 174 8.03 -8.48 -15.26
N TRP A 175 7.05 -9.19 -14.76
CA TRP A 175 7.06 -9.69 -13.38
C TRP A 175 7.57 -11.13 -13.30
#